data_d36b6c9db5dcf7b7165af15d3ec81299
#
_entry.id   d36b6c9db5dcf7b7165af15d3ec81299
#
_cell.length_a   1.000
_cell.length_b   1.000
_cell.length_c   1.000
_cell.angle_alpha   90.00
_cell.angle_beta   90.00
_cell.angle_gamma   90.00
#
_symmetry.space_group_name_H-M   'P 1'
#
loop_
_entity.id
_entity.type
_entity.pdbx_description
1 polymer ?
#
loop_
_entity_poly.entity_id
_entity_poly.type
_entity_poly.pdbx_seq_one_letter_code
_entity_poly.pdbx_strand_id
1 'polypeptide(L)'
;MSLSLYRKYRPSNWIDVVGQAHVVDTLRNAVAAERVAHAYLFAGPRGTGKTSVARLLAKAANCEHADPAKRPDDTCENCVSVQNGSFLDLIEIDAASNTSVEDVRDLRDKINFSPNRGRCKVYIIDEVHMLSTAAFNALLKTLEEPPPHAIFILATTEMHKIPATVLSRCQRHEFRRLPVAEMVAQLEMICAQENIKAEAPALELIARQATGSLRDAISLLDQLASTGGEVKLDWAREVLGTSTNLAVLDLLDALVARKSAAGLDQIHKALDVGADPRQFARQVVDTLRGLLLLRMGATLGPEYGGEESERLSKQAKALGIPELLRMLRLFNDAAGEKQAWLPGLPLEMAFVQSIEAPASTANPAPAPATHAPAPIAQPKAAPRPATQTAPTAAPAAQGTPFDVETWSRVKEAVKARDAHLGALLNSVKTRDLRGNSLVLGFGSELLKEKMEKRENLDLLQAVLDEESDQKLTVSCVVASGKAGELPPGLDSSGMVAAAVRLGGEIVDKTDLGKGE
;
A
#
# COMPACT_ATOMS: atom_id res chain seq x y z
N MET A 1 24.98 -3.90 -28.89
CA MET A 1 24.08 -3.30 -27.87
C MET A 1 24.79 -3.38 -26.55
N SER A 2 25.04 -2.25 -25.87
CA SER A 2 25.62 -2.24 -24.53
C SER A 2 24.62 -2.83 -23.54
N LEU A 3 25.07 -3.73 -22.68
CA LEU A 3 24.26 -4.24 -21.57
C LEU A 3 23.95 -3.07 -20.62
N SER A 4 22.70 -2.96 -20.16
CA SER A 4 22.35 -1.97 -19.12
C SER A 4 23.21 -2.18 -17.86
N LEU A 5 23.64 -1.06 -17.24
CA LEU A 5 24.56 -1.08 -16.10
C LEU A 5 24.05 -1.97 -14.96
N TYR A 6 22.74 -1.97 -14.63
CA TYR A 6 22.22 -2.81 -13.56
C TYR A 6 22.34 -4.32 -13.83
N ARG A 7 22.49 -4.75 -15.10
CA ARG A 7 22.77 -6.16 -15.45
C ARG A 7 24.25 -6.45 -15.38
N LYS A 8 25.09 -5.51 -15.86
CA LYS A 8 26.56 -5.64 -15.85
C LYS A 8 27.10 -5.70 -14.42
N TYR A 9 26.55 -4.87 -13.52
CA TYR A 9 26.95 -4.79 -12.11
C TYR A 9 26.10 -5.64 -11.17
N ARG A 10 25.46 -6.70 -11.70
CA ARG A 10 24.80 -7.67 -10.84
C ARG A 10 25.86 -8.45 -10.05
N PRO A 11 25.72 -8.55 -8.70
CA PRO A 11 26.66 -9.28 -7.87
C PRO A 11 26.97 -10.67 -8.43
N SER A 12 28.25 -10.98 -8.62
CA SER A 12 28.73 -12.28 -9.09
C SER A 12 29.27 -13.14 -7.94
N ASN A 13 29.65 -12.52 -6.83
CA ASN A 13 30.17 -13.18 -5.64
C ASN A 13 29.50 -12.63 -4.38
N TRP A 14 29.66 -13.29 -3.23
CA TRP A 14 29.12 -12.87 -1.93
C TRP A 14 29.64 -11.50 -1.48
N ILE A 15 30.87 -11.16 -1.83
CA ILE A 15 31.52 -9.89 -1.46
C ILE A 15 30.89 -8.70 -2.19
N ASP A 16 30.36 -8.94 -3.39
CA ASP A 16 29.77 -7.89 -4.23
C ASP A 16 28.36 -7.45 -3.75
N VAL A 17 27.79 -8.19 -2.78
CA VAL A 17 26.44 -7.89 -2.27
C VAL A 17 26.49 -6.78 -1.26
N VAL A 18 25.92 -5.63 -1.58
CA VAL A 18 25.91 -4.43 -0.75
C VAL A 18 24.73 -4.44 0.23
N GLY A 19 24.96 -4.09 1.49
CA GLY A 19 23.94 -3.77 2.49
C GLY A 19 23.14 -4.94 3.07
N GLN A 20 23.45 -6.21 2.70
CA GLN A 20 22.72 -7.39 3.13
C GLN A 20 23.61 -8.41 3.87
N ALA A 21 24.60 -7.94 4.62
CA ALA A 21 25.58 -8.81 5.28
C ALA A 21 24.93 -9.92 6.13
N HIS A 22 23.86 -9.60 6.88
CA HIS A 22 23.15 -10.56 7.72
C HIS A 22 22.53 -11.73 6.94
N VAL A 23 22.06 -11.50 5.70
CA VAL A 23 21.56 -12.56 4.82
C VAL A 23 22.71 -13.33 4.20
N VAL A 24 23.70 -12.62 3.64
CA VAL A 24 24.87 -13.18 2.97
C VAL A 24 25.66 -14.10 3.89
N ASP A 25 25.97 -13.65 5.12
CA ASP A 25 26.72 -14.45 6.08
C ASP A 25 25.98 -15.73 6.49
N THR A 26 24.65 -15.64 6.67
CA THR A 26 23.84 -16.82 6.99
C THR A 26 23.86 -17.83 5.86
N LEU A 27 23.67 -17.39 4.61
CA LEU A 27 23.66 -18.28 3.43
C LEU A 27 25.04 -18.85 3.15
N ARG A 28 26.12 -18.06 3.28
CA ARG A 28 27.49 -18.50 3.12
C ARG A 28 27.86 -19.59 4.15
N ASN A 29 27.46 -19.39 5.41
CA ASN A 29 27.66 -20.37 6.46
C ASN A 29 26.87 -21.68 6.21
N ALA A 30 25.63 -21.57 5.68
CA ALA A 30 24.84 -22.75 5.32
C ALA A 30 25.50 -23.55 4.18
N VAL A 31 26.06 -22.87 3.17
CA VAL A 31 26.83 -23.51 2.08
C VAL A 31 28.12 -24.13 2.61
N ALA A 32 28.86 -23.40 3.45
CA ALA A 32 30.12 -23.90 4.03
C ALA A 32 29.92 -25.14 4.93
N ALA A 33 28.77 -25.19 5.63
CA ALA A 33 28.41 -26.35 6.45
C ALA A 33 27.69 -27.47 5.67
N GLU A 34 27.52 -27.33 4.37
CA GLU A 34 26.74 -28.23 3.49
C GLU A 34 25.29 -28.48 4.01
N ARG A 35 24.69 -27.48 4.66
CA ARG A 35 23.33 -27.50 5.24
C ARG A 35 22.41 -26.51 4.55
N VAL A 36 22.36 -26.57 3.23
CA VAL A 36 21.46 -25.74 2.44
C VAL A 36 20.03 -26.27 2.62
N ALA A 37 19.11 -25.40 3.01
CA ALA A 37 17.72 -25.77 3.18
C ALA A 37 17.03 -26.04 1.82
N HIS A 38 15.98 -26.84 1.83
CA HIS A 38 15.20 -27.15 0.63
C HIS A 38 14.34 -25.98 0.15
N ALA A 39 13.97 -25.04 1.04
CA ALA A 39 13.15 -23.90 0.68
C ALA A 39 13.55 -22.62 1.44
N TYR A 40 13.71 -21.54 0.69
CA TYR A 40 14.01 -20.19 1.18
C TYR A 40 12.92 -19.22 0.78
N LEU A 41 12.62 -18.25 1.63
CA LEU A 41 11.79 -17.12 1.30
C LEU A 41 12.58 -15.81 1.51
N PHE A 42 12.83 -15.11 0.40
CA PHE A 42 13.50 -13.81 0.38
C PHE A 42 12.44 -12.71 0.30
N ALA A 43 12.24 -12.01 1.39
CA ALA A 43 11.24 -10.94 1.49
C ALA A 43 11.91 -9.57 1.61
N GLY A 44 11.36 -8.55 0.97
CA GLY A 44 11.85 -7.18 1.10
C GLY A 44 11.56 -6.31 -0.13
N PRO A 45 11.86 -5.01 -0.07
CA PRO A 45 11.57 -4.07 -1.13
C PRO A 45 12.18 -4.47 -2.47
N ARG A 46 11.63 -3.92 -3.57
CA ARG A 46 12.16 -4.13 -4.91
C ARG A 46 13.59 -3.57 -5.01
N GLY A 47 14.44 -4.22 -5.81
CA GLY A 47 15.80 -3.72 -6.12
C GLY A 47 16.83 -3.84 -4.98
N THR A 48 16.53 -4.56 -3.90
CA THR A 48 17.41 -4.78 -2.75
C THR A 48 18.34 -6.01 -2.88
N GLY A 49 18.30 -6.72 -4.02
CA GLY A 49 19.21 -7.82 -4.33
C GLY A 49 18.64 -9.24 -4.13
N LYS A 50 17.34 -9.43 -3.85
CA LYS A 50 16.71 -10.74 -3.63
C LYS A 50 17.06 -11.77 -4.71
N THR A 51 16.74 -11.46 -5.96
CA THR A 51 17.00 -12.38 -7.10
C THR A 51 18.49 -12.57 -7.37
N SER A 52 19.32 -11.55 -7.10
CA SER A 52 20.79 -11.67 -7.24
C SER A 52 21.37 -12.63 -6.20
N VAL A 53 20.97 -12.50 -4.94
CA VAL A 53 21.41 -13.41 -3.86
C VAL A 53 20.84 -14.82 -4.08
N ALA A 54 19.63 -14.96 -4.63
CA ALA A 54 19.08 -16.25 -5.02
C ALA A 54 19.95 -16.97 -6.06
N ARG A 55 20.41 -16.24 -7.07
CA ARG A 55 21.34 -16.77 -8.08
C ARG A 55 22.71 -17.11 -7.48
N LEU A 56 23.22 -16.31 -6.53
CA LEU A 56 24.46 -16.59 -5.83
C LEU A 56 24.35 -17.88 -5.01
N LEU A 57 23.22 -18.08 -4.31
CA LEU A 57 22.98 -19.32 -3.58
C LEU A 57 22.92 -20.52 -4.53
N ALA A 58 22.21 -20.41 -5.66
CA ALA A 58 22.15 -21.46 -6.68
C ALA A 58 23.54 -21.80 -7.25
N LYS A 59 24.34 -20.77 -7.51
CA LYS A 59 25.72 -20.89 -7.98
C LYS A 59 26.62 -21.60 -6.95
N ALA A 60 26.56 -21.18 -5.68
CA ALA A 60 27.33 -21.74 -4.60
C ALA A 60 26.95 -23.20 -4.29
N ALA A 61 25.65 -23.54 -4.32
CA ALA A 61 25.14 -24.89 -4.10
C ALA A 61 25.61 -25.88 -5.18
N ASN A 62 25.79 -25.40 -6.42
CA ASN A 62 26.22 -26.20 -7.58
C ASN A 62 27.71 -26.07 -7.92
N CYS A 63 28.46 -25.27 -7.15
CA CYS A 63 29.90 -25.08 -7.38
C CYS A 63 30.68 -26.36 -7.16
N GLU A 64 31.62 -26.67 -8.06
CA GLU A 64 32.43 -27.88 -8.04
C GLU A 64 33.66 -27.79 -7.11
N HIS A 65 33.95 -26.62 -6.52
CA HIS A 65 35.07 -26.42 -5.64
C HIS A 65 35.04 -27.41 -4.45
N ALA A 66 36.15 -28.07 -4.18
CA ALA A 66 36.23 -29.09 -3.16
C ALA A 66 35.95 -28.57 -1.74
N ASP A 67 36.46 -27.36 -1.43
CA ASP A 67 36.19 -26.68 -0.16
C ASP A 67 34.88 -25.92 -0.21
N PRO A 68 33.86 -26.33 0.57
CA PRO A 68 32.56 -25.66 0.58
C PRO A 68 32.62 -24.18 1.02
N ALA A 69 33.59 -23.83 1.87
CA ALA A 69 33.76 -22.46 2.36
C ALA A 69 34.21 -21.48 1.28
N LYS A 70 34.74 -21.97 0.17
CA LYS A 70 35.20 -21.18 -0.97
C LYS A 70 34.19 -21.13 -2.14
N ARG A 71 32.96 -21.63 -1.93
CA ARG A 71 31.91 -21.61 -2.95
C ARG A 71 31.13 -20.31 -2.90
N PRO A 72 30.85 -19.69 -4.06
CA PRO A 72 31.24 -20.06 -5.43
C PRO A 72 32.68 -19.66 -5.73
N ASP A 73 33.38 -20.45 -6.58
CA ASP A 73 34.77 -20.21 -7.00
C ASP A 73 34.88 -19.32 -8.26
N ASP A 74 33.77 -19.03 -8.92
CA ASP A 74 33.67 -18.23 -10.15
C ASP A 74 34.42 -18.78 -11.37
N THR A 75 35.13 -19.91 -11.24
CA THR A 75 35.99 -20.47 -12.27
C THR A 75 35.54 -21.81 -12.81
N CYS A 76 34.81 -22.62 -12.02
CA CYS A 76 34.28 -23.89 -12.49
C CYS A 76 33.18 -23.70 -13.53
N GLU A 77 32.95 -24.71 -14.36
CA GLU A 77 32.02 -24.64 -15.48
C GLU A 77 30.58 -24.36 -15.04
N ASN A 78 30.16 -24.87 -13.88
CA ASN A 78 28.84 -24.58 -13.32
C ASN A 78 28.72 -23.09 -12.90
N CYS A 79 29.72 -22.52 -12.25
CA CYS A 79 29.74 -21.12 -11.88
C CYS A 79 29.65 -20.19 -13.09
N VAL A 80 30.45 -20.48 -14.13
CA VAL A 80 30.44 -19.72 -15.39
C VAL A 80 29.10 -19.85 -16.11
N SER A 81 28.53 -21.07 -16.15
CA SER A 81 27.22 -21.30 -16.80
C SER A 81 26.07 -20.56 -16.09
N VAL A 82 26.07 -20.53 -14.74
CA VAL A 82 25.07 -19.74 -13.98
C VAL A 82 25.22 -18.25 -14.25
N GLN A 83 26.46 -17.74 -14.31
CA GLN A 83 26.73 -16.33 -14.60
C GLN A 83 26.26 -15.93 -15.99
N ASN A 84 26.46 -16.80 -17.00
CA ASN A 84 26.05 -16.58 -18.38
C ASN A 84 24.56 -16.87 -18.61
N GLY A 85 23.83 -17.39 -17.60
CA GLY A 85 22.41 -17.74 -17.72
C GLY A 85 22.13 -18.98 -18.58
N SER A 86 23.14 -19.85 -18.77
CA SER A 86 23.04 -21.08 -19.57
C SER A 86 22.96 -22.36 -18.74
N PHE A 87 22.91 -22.26 -17.41
CA PHE A 87 22.86 -23.40 -16.51
C PHE A 87 21.45 -23.99 -16.44
N LEU A 88 21.27 -25.20 -16.96
CA LEU A 88 19.96 -25.84 -17.13
C LEU A 88 19.28 -26.24 -15.81
N ASP A 89 20.06 -26.44 -14.75
CA ASP A 89 19.53 -26.80 -13.43
C ASP A 89 19.17 -25.58 -12.57
N LEU A 90 19.27 -24.37 -13.13
CA LEU A 90 18.73 -23.13 -12.55
C LEU A 90 17.52 -22.66 -13.36
N ILE A 91 16.34 -22.80 -12.79
CA ILE A 91 15.07 -22.42 -13.39
C ILE A 91 14.56 -21.16 -12.69
N GLU A 92 14.44 -20.07 -13.45
CA GLU A 92 13.89 -18.81 -12.95
C GLU A 92 12.50 -18.58 -13.55
N ILE A 93 11.56 -18.31 -12.67
CA ILE A 93 10.15 -18.07 -13.01
C ILE A 93 9.75 -16.74 -12.41
N ASP A 94 9.28 -15.83 -13.24
CA ASP A 94 8.60 -14.62 -12.78
C ASP A 94 7.11 -14.94 -12.63
N ALA A 95 6.63 -14.95 -11.39
CA ALA A 95 5.22 -15.22 -11.09
C ALA A 95 4.28 -14.14 -11.60
N ALA A 96 4.77 -12.93 -11.92
CA ALA A 96 3.94 -11.90 -12.55
C ALA A 96 3.57 -12.26 -13.99
N SER A 97 4.44 -13.00 -14.70
CA SER A 97 4.22 -13.45 -16.08
C SER A 97 3.63 -14.87 -16.15
N ASN A 98 3.80 -15.69 -15.10
CA ASN A 98 3.40 -17.11 -15.03
C ASN A 98 2.48 -17.32 -13.82
N THR A 99 1.25 -16.80 -13.90
CA THR A 99 0.28 -16.82 -12.79
C THR A 99 -0.61 -18.06 -12.79
N SER A 100 -0.61 -18.85 -13.86
CA SER A 100 -1.55 -19.94 -14.07
C SER A 100 -1.23 -21.16 -13.20
N VAL A 101 -2.26 -21.94 -12.88
CA VAL A 101 -2.12 -23.21 -12.17
C VAL A 101 -1.39 -24.25 -13.02
N GLU A 102 -1.53 -24.14 -14.35
CA GLU A 102 -0.92 -25.04 -15.34
C GLU A 102 0.60 -24.87 -15.36
N ASP A 103 1.10 -23.62 -15.34
CA ASP A 103 2.52 -23.33 -15.27
C ASP A 103 3.18 -23.96 -14.02
N VAL A 104 2.50 -23.89 -12.87
CA VAL A 104 2.99 -24.47 -11.61
C VAL A 104 2.87 -26.01 -11.61
N ARG A 105 1.87 -26.58 -12.26
CA ARG A 105 1.75 -28.03 -12.44
C ARG A 105 2.85 -28.58 -13.34
N ASP A 106 3.11 -27.92 -14.45
CA ASP A 106 4.23 -28.27 -15.36
C ASP A 106 5.57 -28.18 -14.63
N LEU A 107 5.72 -27.16 -13.78
CA LEU A 107 6.89 -27.04 -12.91
C LEU A 107 7.00 -28.24 -11.98
N ARG A 108 5.92 -28.60 -11.28
CA ARG A 108 5.88 -29.74 -10.35
C ARG A 108 6.28 -31.05 -11.04
N ASP A 109 5.80 -31.27 -12.25
CA ASP A 109 6.10 -32.50 -13.00
C ASP A 109 7.58 -32.55 -13.42
N LYS A 110 8.20 -31.39 -13.69
CA LYS A 110 9.63 -31.27 -13.99
C LYS A 110 10.55 -31.36 -12.76
N ILE A 111 10.05 -31.12 -11.56
CA ILE A 111 10.83 -31.16 -10.31
C ILE A 111 11.34 -32.58 -10.01
N ASN A 112 10.56 -33.60 -10.35
CA ASN A 112 10.92 -35.00 -10.05
C ASN A 112 12.11 -35.54 -10.86
N PHE A 113 12.51 -34.85 -11.93
CA PHE A 113 13.67 -35.26 -12.72
C PHE A 113 14.99 -34.86 -12.03
N SER A 114 15.93 -35.77 -12.00
CA SER A 114 17.28 -35.51 -11.50
C SER A 114 17.93 -34.30 -12.19
N PRO A 115 18.87 -33.62 -11.52
CA PRO A 115 19.66 -32.58 -12.15
C PRO A 115 20.39 -33.10 -13.39
N ASN A 116 20.53 -32.23 -14.39
CA ASN A 116 21.23 -32.59 -15.63
C ASN A 116 22.77 -32.63 -15.42
N ARG A 117 23.28 -31.65 -14.68
CA ARG A 117 24.72 -31.49 -14.46
C ARG A 117 25.05 -31.08 -13.04
N GLY A 118 24.21 -30.27 -12.41
CA GLY A 118 24.39 -29.75 -11.07
C GLY A 118 24.27 -30.83 -9.98
N ARG A 119 24.64 -30.48 -8.76
CA ARG A 119 24.32 -31.26 -7.56
C ARG A 119 22.86 -31.19 -7.18
N CYS A 120 22.23 -30.04 -7.48
CA CYS A 120 20.85 -29.78 -7.20
C CYS A 120 20.18 -28.93 -8.30
N LYS A 121 18.87 -29.10 -8.46
CA LYS A 121 18.02 -28.19 -9.24
C LYS A 121 17.54 -27.07 -8.37
N VAL A 122 17.74 -25.83 -8.82
CA VAL A 122 17.31 -24.63 -8.08
C VAL A 122 16.19 -23.94 -8.83
N TYR A 123 15.09 -23.73 -8.12
CA TYR A 123 13.91 -23.04 -8.64
C TYR A 123 13.78 -21.68 -7.96
N ILE A 124 14.02 -20.60 -8.70
CA ILE A 124 13.81 -19.23 -8.23
C ILE A 124 12.45 -18.79 -8.75
N ILE A 125 11.52 -18.50 -7.83
CA ILE A 125 10.19 -17.95 -8.15
C ILE A 125 10.17 -16.51 -7.67
N ASP A 126 10.30 -15.57 -8.59
CA ASP A 126 10.28 -14.14 -8.28
C ASP A 126 8.85 -13.62 -8.23
N GLU A 127 8.62 -12.62 -7.38
CA GLU A 127 7.31 -12.03 -7.06
C GLU A 127 6.23 -13.09 -6.78
N VAL A 128 6.60 -14.10 -5.98
CA VAL A 128 5.77 -15.28 -5.69
C VAL A 128 4.37 -14.94 -5.16
N HIS A 129 4.16 -13.76 -4.57
CA HIS A 129 2.85 -13.28 -4.11
C HIS A 129 1.84 -13.07 -5.27
N MET A 130 2.31 -13.06 -6.52
CA MET A 130 1.45 -12.96 -7.71
C MET A 130 0.82 -14.31 -8.12
N LEU A 131 1.29 -15.42 -7.54
CA LEU A 131 0.69 -16.74 -7.79
C LEU A 131 -0.75 -16.80 -7.28
N SER A 132 -1.61 -17.48 -8.03
CA SER A 132 -2.98 -17.76 -7.58
C SER A 132 -2.99 -18.70 -6.35
N THR A 133 -4.06 -18.68 -5.58
CA THR A 133 -4.22 -19.58 -4.42
C THR A 133 -4.12 -21.07 -4.83
N ALA A 134 -4.64 -21.40 -6.00
CA ALA A 134 -4.56 -22.77 -6.53
C ALA A 134 -3.12 -23.16 -6.93
N ALA A 135 -2.33 -22.21 -7.45
CA ALA A 135 -0.91 -22.40 -7.73
C ALA A 135 -0.08 -22.59 -6.46
N PHE A 136 -0.34 -21.80 -5.41
CA PHE A 136 0.25 -22.02 -4.09
C PHE A 136 -0.06 -23.42 -3.55
N ASN A 137 -1.31 -23.86 -3.61
CA ASN A 137 -1.71 -25.19 -3.15
C ASN A 137 -1.02 -26.32 -3.92
N ALA A 138 -0.76 -26.13 -5.22
CA ALA A 138 -0.01 -27.10 -6.01
C ALA A 138 1.47 -27.19 -5.56
N LEU A 139 2.06 -26.07 -5.14
CA LEU A 139 3.44 -26.00 -4.66
C LEU A 139 3.60 -26.58 -3.24
N LEU A 140 2.56 -26.49 -2.39
CA LEU A 140 2.61 -26.95 -0.99
C LEU A 140 3.08 -28.40 -0.83
N LYS A 141 2.57 -29.33 -1.65
CA LYS A 141 2.96 -30.74 -1.58
C LYS A 141 4.47 -30.93 -1.82
N THR A 142 5.03 -30.17 -2.74
CA THR A 142 6.48 -30.22 -3.06
C THR A 142 7.34 -29.54 -1.98
N LEU A 143 6.80 -28.54 -1.29
CA LEU A 143 7.47 -27.91 -0.16
C LEU A 143 7.41 -28.77 1.11
N GLU A 144 6.39 -29.64 1.26
CA GLU A 144 6.25 -30.59 2.36
C GLU A 144 7.19 -31.81 2.19
N GLU A 145 7.20 -32.36 1.00
CA GLU A 145 7.99 -33.55 0.64
C GLU A 145 8.89 -33.23 -0.56
N PRO A 146 9.92 -32.37 -0.37
CA PRO A 146 10.79 -31.97 -1.46
C PRO A 146 11.68 -33.14 -1.90
N PRO A 147 11.89 -33.32 -3.22
CA PRO A 147 12.95 -34.20 -3.70
C PRO A 147 14.31 -33.75 -3.15
N PRO A 148 15.21 -34.68 -2.79
CA PRO A 148 16.47 -34.35 -2.13
C PRO A 148 17.41 -33.48 -2.96
N HIS A 149 17.18 -33.41 -4.26
CA HIS A 149 17.96 -32.62 -5.23
C HIS A 149 17.30 -31.26 -5.57
N ALA A 150 16.14 -30.91 -5.00
CA ALA A 150 15.44 -29.68 -5.33
C ALA A 150 15.60 -28.62 -4.25
N ILE A 151 15.93 -27.40 -4.64
CA ILE A 151 15.99 -26.21 -3.78
C ILE A 151 15.03 -25.15 -4.34
N PHE A 152 14.15 -24.63 -3.49
CA PHE A 152 13.22 -23.55 -3.83
C PHE A 152 13.68 -22.25 -3.21
N ILE A 153 13.70 -21.18 -4.00
CA ILE A 153 13.96 -19.82 -3.53
C ILE A 153 12.81 -18.94 -3.99
N LEU A 154 11.93 -18.64 -3.05
CA LEU A 154 10.77 -17.80 -3.27
C LEU A 154 11.17 -16.36 -2.95
N ALA A 155 10.97 -15.43 -3.89
CA ALA A 155 11.24 -14.01 -3.67
C ALA A 155 9.92 -13.21 -3.72
N THR A 156 9.76 -12.24 -2.80
CA THR A 156 8.55 -11.41 -2.73
C THR A 156 8.85 -10.01 -2.24
N THR A 157 8.08 -9.05 -2.74
CA THR A 157 8.02 -7.70 -2.19
C THR A 157 6.91 -7.57 -1.14
N GLU A 158 5.94 -8.50 -1.09
CA GLU A 158 4.75 -8.44 -0.25
C GLU A 158 4.57 -9.72 0.59
N MET A 159 5.34 -9.82 1.68
CA MET A 159 5.32 -11.00 2.56
C MET A 159 3.93 -11.27 3.16
N HIS A 160 3.14 -10.24 3.41
CA HIS A 160 1.79 -10.37 4.01
C HIS A 160 0.78 -11.09 3.11
N LYS A 161 1.05 -11.18 1.80
CA LYS A 161 0.22 -11.92 0.83
C LYS A 161 0.56 -13.42 0.76
N ILE A 162 1.66 -13.86 1.39
CA ILE A 162 2.08 -15.26 1.34
C ILE A 162 1.31 -16.07 2.37
N PRO A 163 0.70 -17.22 1.98
CA PRO A 163 0.00 -18.08 2.91
C PRO A 163 0.88 -18.57 4.07
N ALA A 164 0.32 -18.61 5.28
CA ALA A 164 1.05 -19.07 6.47
C ALA A 164 1.58 -20.51 6.32
N THR A 165 0.90 -21.35 5.57
CA THR A 165 1.30 -22.72 5.23
C THR A 165 2.61 -22.78 4.43
N VAL A 166 2.86 -21.81 3.54
CA VAL A 166 4.13 -21.67 2.81
C VAL A 166 5.21 -21.09 3.72
N LEU A 167 4.84 -20.06 4.51
CA LEU A 167 5.77 -19.40 5.43
C LEU A 167 6.38 -20.37 6.47
N SER A 168 5.62 -21.36 6.93
CA SER A 168 6.09 -22.35 7.93
C SER A 168 7.09 -23.35 7.38
N ARG A 169 7.20 -23.49 6.06
CA ARG A 169 8.05 -24.46 5.36
C ARG A 169 9.32 -23.87 4.75
N CYS A 170 9.45 -22.53 4.80
CA CYS A 170 10.57 -21.81 4.20
C CYS A 170 11.45 -21.17 5.27
N GLN A 171 12.77 -21.21 5.06
CA GLN A 171 13.71 -20.40 5.83
C GLN A 171 13.60 -18.95 5.35
N ARG A 172 13.21 -18.03 6.26
CA ARG A 172 12.95 -16.63 5.91
C ARG A 172 14.19 -15.77 6.04
N HIS A 173 14.38 -14.89 5.03
CA HIS A 173 15.43 -13.88 5.02
C HIS A 173 14.84 -12.55 4.60
N GLU A 174 15.03 -11.51 5.43
CA GLU A 174 14.50 -10.17 5.18
C GLU A 174 15.59 -9.29 4.58
N PHE A 175 15.33 -8.78 3.39
CA PHE A 175 16.16 -7.81 2.70
C PHE A 175 15.73 -6.41 3.08
N ARG A 176 16.69 -5.57 3.44
CA ARG A 176 16.45 -4.20 3.88
C ARG A 176 16.75 -3.20 2.77
N ARG A 177 16.15 -2.02 2.87
CA ARG A 177 16.54 -0.89 2.04
C ARG A 177 18.00 -0.54 2.32
N LEU A 178 18.73 -0.18 1.26
CA LEU A 178 20.12 0.23 1.42
C LEU A 178 20.20 1.67 1.94
N PRO A 179 21.11 1.97 2.86
CA PRO A 179 21.43 3.33 3.25
C PRO A 179 21.95 4.14 2.06
N VAL A 180 21.67 5.44 2.04
CA VAL A 180 22.13 6.35 0.97
C VAL A 180 23.65 6.30 0.82
N ALA A 181 24.39 6.29 1.91
CA ALA A 181 25.86 6.26 1.88
C ALA A 181 26.43 5.02 1.17
N GLU A 182 25.85 3.83 1.40
CA GLU A 182 26.27 2.59 0.74
C GLU A 182 25.93 2.60 -0.75
N MET A 183 24.77 3.18 -1.11
CA MET A 183 24.39 3.34 -2.52
C MET A 183 25.31 4.33 -3.25
N VAL A 184 25.66 5.45 -2.62
CA VAL A 184 26.59 6.44 -3.20
C VAL A 184 27.96 5.79 -3.45
N ALA A 185 28.52 5.08 -2.46
CA ALA A 185 29.80 4.38 -2.62
C ALA A 185 29.77 3.37 -3.79
N GLN A 186 28.66 2.67 -3.96
CA GLN A 186 28.51 1.74 -5.09
C GLN A 186 28.39 2.46 -6.43
N LEU A 187 27.67 3.60 -6.49
CA LEU A 187 27.57 4.41 -7.69
C LEU A 187 28.93 5.02 -8.08
N GLU A 188 29.71 5.49 -7.10
CA GLU A 188 31.07 5.99 -7.32
C GLU A 188 31.99 4.92 -7.91
N MET A 189 31.93 3.72 -7.36
CA MET A 189 32.68 2.57 -7.88
C MET A 189 32.32 2.27 -9.34
N ILE A 190 31.02 2.27 -9.66
CA ILE A 190 30.54 2.06 -11.03
C ILE A 190 31.00 3.20 -11.95
N CYS A 191 30.90 4.45 -11.51
CA CYS A 191 31.37 5.60 -12.27
C CYS A 191 32.88 5.49 -12.61
N ALA A 192 33.68 5.09 -11.64
CA ALA A 192 35.11 4.88 -11.84
C ALA A 192 35.42 3.78 -12.87
N GLN A 193 34.68 2.67 -12.84
CA GLN A 193 34.89 1.55 -13.77
C GLN A 193 34.37 1.83 -15.19
N GLU A 194 33.30 2.61 -15.31
CA GLU A 194 32.70 2.97 -16.61
C GLU A 194 33.25 4.29 -17.17
N ASN A 195 34.20 4.96 -16.48
CA ASN A 195 34.71 6.28 -16.83
C ASN A 195 33.59 7.34 -16.94
N ILE A 196 32.54 7.23 -16.13
CA ILE A 196 31.47 8.21 -16.06
C ILE A 196 31.93 9.33 -15.12
N LYS A 197 31.94 10.57 -15.63
CA LYS A 197 32.18 11.73 -14.77
C LYS A 197 30.87 12.13 -14.10
N ALA A 198 30.84 12.11 -12.77
CA ALA A 198 29.66 12.49 -12.00
C ALA A 198 30.08 13.30 -10.76
N GLU A 199 29.31 14.34 -10.47
CA GLU A 199 29.47 15.13 -9.25
C GLU A 199 28.93 14.32 -8.04
N ALA A 200 29.64 14.36 -6.89
CA ALA A 200 29.20 13.68 -5.69
C ALA A 200 27.77 14.08 -5.24
N PRO A 201 27.35 15.37 -5.31
CA PRO A 201 25.97 15.74 -5.02
C PRO A 201 24.93 15.16 -5.98
N ALA A 202 25.30 14.91 -7.25
CA ALA A 202 24.41 14.27 -8.22
C ALA A 202 24.20 12.78 -7.88
N LEU A 203 25.26 12.07 -7.48
CA LEU A 203 25.18 10.68 -7.02
C LEU A 203 24.35 10.55 -5.75
N GLU A 204 24.49 11.50 -4.83
CA GLU A 204 23.68 11.54 -3.62
C GLU A 204 22.20 11.76 -3.93
N LEU A 205 21.87 12.65 -4.89
CA LEU A 205 20.52 12.87 -5.37
C LEU A 205 19.92 11.59 -5.97
N ILE A 206 20.68 10.90 -6.84
CA ILE A 206 20.26 9.62 -7.45
C ILE A 206 19.98 8.58 -6.36
N ALA A 207 20.89 8.43 -5.38
CA ALA A 207 20.74 7.47 -4.29
C ALA A 207 19.50 7.76 -3.43
N ARG A 208 19.21 9.02 -3.15
CA ARG A 208 18.00 9.46 -2.42
C ARG A 208 16.72 9.13 -3.22
N GLN A 209 16.71 9.48 -4.52
CA GLN A 209 15.56 9.23 -5.39
C GLN A 209 15.25 7.74 -5.54
N ALA A 210 16.26 6.88 -5.49
CA ALA A 210 16.11 5.42 -5.56
C ALA A 210 15.51 4.78 -4.29
N THR A 211 15.33 5.55 -3.20
CA THR A 211 14.64 5.12 -1.97
C THR A 211 15.10 3.78 -1.41
N GLY A 212 16.42 3.50 -1.48
CA GLY A 212 17.03 2.27 -0.97
C GLY A 212 17.04 1.08 -1.93
N SER A 213 16.69 1.29 -3.20
CA SER A 213 16.77 0.32 -4.30
C SER A 213 18.05 0.56 -5.11
N LEU A 214 19.06 -0.29 -4.96
CA LEU A 214 20.30 -0.17 -5.71
C LEU A 214 20.10 -0.36 -7.23
N ARG A 215 19.18 -1.24 -7.62
CA ARG A 215 18.83 -1.46 -9.03
C ARG A 215 18.30 -0.19 -9.68
N ASP A 216 17.42 0.52 -8.97
CA ASP A 216 16.82 1.74 -9.50
C ASP A 216 17.87 2.87 -9.50
N ALA A 217 18.74 2.96 -8.48
CA ALA A 217 19.85 3.91 -8.45
C ALA A 217 20.81 3.73 -9.65
N ILE A 218 21.21 2.50 -9.96
CA ILE A 218 22.06 2.19 -11.11
C ILE A 218 21.32 2.50 -12.43
N SER A 219 20.02 2.23 -12.51
CA SER A 219 19.22 2.54 -13.70
C SER A 219 19.08 4.04 -13.94
N LEU A 220 18.93 4.84 -12.88
CA LEU A 220 18.92 6.30 -12.96
C LEU A 220 20.30 6.85 -13.39
N LEU A 221 21.39 6.28 -12.86
CA LEU A 221 22.74 6.63 -13.30
C LEU A 221 22.95 6.30 -14.79
N ASP A 222 22.52 5.13 -15.24
CA ASP A 222 22.62 4.70 -16.65
C ASP A 222 21.84 5.67 -17.57
N GLN A 223 20.64 6.07 -17.16
CA GLN A 223 19.83 7.06 -17.88
C GLN A 223 20.53 8.41 -17.99
N LEU A 224 21.08 8.93 -16.90
CA LEU A 224 21.78 10.21 -16.90
C LEU A 224 23.09 10.17 -17.70
N ALA A 225 23.84 9.07 -17.61
CA ALA A 225 25.10 8.89 -18.33
C ALA A 225 24.90 8.64 -19.83
N SER A 226 23.73 8.17 -20.26
CA SER A 226 23.43 7.87 -21.68
C SER A 226 23.49 9.09 -22.60
N THR A 227 23.41 10.30 -22.04
CA THR A 227 23.53 11.57 -22.78
C THR A 227 24.97 11.94 -23.16
N GLY A 228 25.97 11.17 -22.68
CA GLY A 228 27.39 11.32 -23.05
C GLY A 228 28.12 12.49 -22.39
N GLY A 229 27.45 13.21 -21.46
CA GLY A 229 28.03 14.33 -20.71
C GLY A 229 28.44 13.94 -19.29
N GLU A 230 29.01 14.94 -18.59
CA GLU A 230 29.23 14.85 -17.15
C GLU A 230 27.89 14.89 -16.41
N VAL A 231 27.67 13.97 -15.46
CA VAL A 231 26.46 13.93 -14.63
C VAL A 231 26.57 15.00 -13.55
N LYS A 232 26.17 16.23 -13.91
CA LYS A 232 26.13 17.39 -13.00
C LYS A 232 24.83 17.38 -12.19
N LEU A 233 24.88 18.02 -11.02
CA LEU A 233 23.73 18.13 -10.13
C LEU A 233 22.51 18.79 -10.80
N ASP A 234 22.72 19.89 -11.54
CA ASP A 234 21.62 20.61 -12.21
C ASP A 234 20.96 19.76 -13.29
N TRP A 235 21.76 19.03 -14.07
CA TRP A 235 21.26 18.07 -15.06
C TRP A 235 20.48 16.91 -14.40
N ALA A 236 21.01 16.37 -13.31
CA ALA A 236 20.32 15.32 -12.55
C ALA A 236 18.98 15.83 -11.98
N ARG A 237 18.92 17.06 -11.49
CA ARG A 237 17.68 17.70 -11.01
C ARG A 237 16.65 17.84 -12.12
N GLU A 238 17.07 18.25 -13.30
CA GLU A 238 16.18 18.43 -14.46
C GLU A 238 15.59 17.10 -14.92
N VAL A 239 16.42 16.09 -15.15
CA VAL A 239 15.99 14.78 -15.67
C VAL A 239 15.18 13.97 -14.65
N LEU A 240 15.54 14.05 -13.38
CA LEU A 240 14.83 13.36 -12.31
C LEU A 240 13.57 14.10 -11.81
N GLY A 241 13.26 15.25 -12.41
CA GLY A 241 12.07 16.02 -12.06
C GLY A 241 12.13 16.68 -10.68
N THR A 242 13.32 16.80 -10.07
CA THR A 242 13.52 17.44 -8.76
C THR A 242 13.50 18.97 -8.85
N SER A 243 13.47 19.55 -10.04
CA SER A 243 13.09 20.96 -10.25
C SER A 243 11.71 21.29 -9.68
N THR A 244 10.84 20.30 -9.60
CA THR A 244 9.52 20.41 -8.93
C THR A 244 9.65 20.69 -7.43
N ASN A 245 10.74 20.27 -6.76
CA ASN A 245 10.95 20.56 -5.33
C ASN A 245 11.18 22.05 -5.08
N LEU A 246 11.89 22.76 -5.98
CA LEU A 246 12.05 24.21 -5.89
C LEU A 246 10.69 24.91 -6.07
N ALA A 247 9.89 24.49 -7.03
CA ALA A 247 8.54 25.03 -7.22
C ALA A 247 7.63 24.80 -6.00
N VAL A 248 7.78 23.66 -5.32
CA VAL A 248 7.07 23.38 -4.05
C VAL A 248 7.55 24.32 -2.94
N LEU A 249 8.87 24.52 -2.80
CA LEU A 249 9.41 25.45 -1.80
C LEU A 249 8.97 26.89 -2.07
N ASP A 250 8.94 27.32 -3.34
CA ASP A 250 8.45 28.64 -3.75
C ASP A 250 6.94 28.80 -3.48
N LEU A 251 6.16 27.75 -3.71
CA LEU A 251 4.74 27.70 -3.35
C LEU A 251 4.55 27.83 -1.84
N LEU A 252 5.36 27.15 -1.05
CA LEU A 252 5.32 27.24 0.42
C LEU A 252 5.72 28.63 0.92
N ASP A 253 6.69 29.27 0.29
CA ASP A 253 7.03 30.67 0.60
C ASP A 253 5.87 31.61 0.30
N ALA A 254 5.13 31.39 -0.80
CA ALA A 254 3.93 32.14 -1.13
C ALA A 254 2.80 31.89 -0.09
N LEU A 255 2.65 30.65 0.39
CA LEU A 255 1.72 30.29 1.47
C LEU A 255 2.08 31.01 2.78
N VAL A 256 3.34 30.96 3.20
CA VAL A 256 3.83 31.66 4.41
C VAL A 256 3.63 33.18 4.29
N ALA A 257 3.92 33.73 3.11
CA ALA A 257 3.75 35.16 2.84
C ALA A 257 2.29 35.57 2.55
N ARG A 258 1.35 34.61 2.48
CA ARG A 258 -0.07 34.80 2.12
C ARG A 258 -0.27 35.54 0.79
N LYS A 259 0.59 35.28 -0.18
CA LYS A 259 0.55 35.91 -1.52
C LYS A 259 -0.18 35.03 -2.52
N SER A 260 -1.49 35.21 -2.66
CA SER A 260 -2.36 34.37 -3.51
C SER A 260 -1.92 34.36 -4.98
N ALA A 261 -1.66 35.53 -5.58
CA ALA A 261 -1.24 35.63 -6.97
C ALA A 261 0.08 34.92 -7.24
N ALA A 262 1.11 35.13 -6.38
CA ALA A 262 2.42 34.54 -6.56
C ALA A 262 2.38 33.00 -6.46
N GLY A 263 1.56 32.45 -5.58
CA GLY A 263 1.44 30.99 -5.46
C GLY A 263 0.68 30.36 -6.61
N LEU A 264 -0.39 30.97 -7.11
CA LEU A 264 -1.09 30.50 -8.31
C LEU A 264 -0.17 30.54 -9.53
N ASP A 265 0.65 31.59 -9.68
CA ASP A 265 1.67 31.68 -10.74
C ASP A 265 2.70 30.53 -10.66
N GLN A 266 3.12 30.12 -9.44
CA GLN A 266 4.02 28.98 -9.27
C GLN A 266 3.36 27.65 -9.65
N ILE A 267 2.08 27.47 -9.29
CA ILE A 267 1.30 26.29 -9.70
C ILE A 267 1.22 26.24 -11.23
N HIS A 268 0.80 27.32 -11.88
CA HIS A 268 0.68 27.37 -13.34
C HIS A 268 2.02 27.11 -14.03
N LYS A 269 3.11 27.75 -13.58
CA LYS A 269 4.45 27.49 -14.13
C LYS A 269 4.86 26.02 -14.02
N ALA A 270 4.59 25.38 -12.88
CA ALA A 270 4.89 23.96 -12.70
C ALA A 270 4.08 23.09 -13.67
N LEU A 271 2.79 23.38 -13.85
CA LEU A 271 1.92 22.65 -14.77
C LEU A 271 2.27 22.91 -16.24
N ASP A 272 2.65 24.13 -16.60
CA ASP A 272 3.06 24.50 -17.97
C ASP A 272 4.36 23.79 -18.40
N VAL A 273 5.25 23.51 -17.45
CA VAL A 273 6.47 22.70 -17.68
C VAL A 273 6.14 21.20 -17.76
N GLY A 274 4.86 20.81 -17.53
CA GLY A 274 4.40 19.42 -17.67
C GLY A 274 4.38 18.62 -16.37
N ALA A 275 4.42 19.27 -15.20
CA ALA A 275 4.25 18.55 -13.93
C ALA A 275 2.84 17.96 -13.81
N ASP A 276 2.72 16.71 -13.37
CA ASP A 276 1.43 16.12 -13.02
C ASP A 276 0.86 16.79 -11.76
N PRO A 277 -0.35 17.36 -11.79
CA PRO A 277 -0.94 18.11 -10.68
C PRO A 277 -1.04 17.28 -9.38
N ARG A 278 -1.32 15.99 -9.49
CA ARG A 278 -1.44 15.10 -8.32
C ARG A 278 -0.08 14.77 -7.73
N GLN A 279 0.91 14.56 -8.59
CA GLN A 279 2.27 14.32 -8.13
C GLN A 279 2.82 15.58 -7.45
N PHE A 280 2.56 16.75 -8.00
CA PHE A 280 2.92 18.04 -7.39
C PHE A 280 2.23 18.22 -6.03
N ALA A 281 0.93 17.93 -5.94
CA ALA A 281 0.20 17.97 -4.67
C ALA A 281 0.79 17.01 -3.61
N ARG A 282 1.18 15.80 -4.00
CA ARG A 282 1.86 14.83 -3.11
C ARG A 282 3.18 15.36 -2.60
N GLN A 283 3.98 16.01 -3.45
CA GLN A 283 5.24 16.62 -3.03
C GLN A 283 5.01 17.76 -2.03
N VAL A 284 3.95 18.57 -2.23
CA VAL A 284 3.53 19.58 -1.26
C VAL A 284 3.16 18.94 0.08
N VAL A 285 2.39 17.85 0.06
CA VAL A 285 2.02 17.09 1.28
C VAL A 285 3.25 16.54 2.00
N ASP A 286 4.18 15.94 1.28
CA ASP A 286 5.42 15.39 1.87
C ASP A 286 6.27 16.49 2.50
N THR A 287 6.39 17.66 1.84
CA THR A 287 7.12 18.79 2.38
C THR A 287 6.43 19.40 3.60
N LEU A 288 5.09 19.59 3.57
CA LEU A 288 4.31 20.05 4.71
C LEU A 288 4.40 19.09 5.91
N ARG A 289 4.44 17.78 5.66
CA ARG A 289 4.70 16.77 6.69
C ARG A 289 6.09 16.96 7.31
N GLY A 290 7.11 17.22 6.48
CA GLY A 290 8.46 17.56 6.95
C GLY A 290 8.46 18.78 7.86
N LEU A 291 7.75 19.87 7.48
CA LEU A 291 7.58 21.07 8.30
C LEU A 291 6.89 20.79 9.64
N LEU A 292 5.86 19.94 9.63
CA LEU A 292 5.15 19.53 10.85
C LEU A 292 6.08 18.77 11.81
N LEU A 293 6.87 17.82 11.28
CA LEU A 293 7.84 17.06 12.07
C LEU A 293 8.92 17.98 12.68
N LEU A 294 9.46 18.93 11.89
CA LEU A 294 10.38 19.96 12.40
C LEU A 294 9.76 20.78 13.52
N ARG A 295 8.50 21.17 13.36
CA ARG A 295 7.78 21.95 14.37
C ARG A 295 7.55 21.17 15.66
N MET A 296 7.45 19.86 15.57
CA MET A 296 7.35 18.95 16.73
C MET A 296 8.69 18.56 17.34
N GLY A 297 9.81 19.11 16.82
CA GLY A 297 11.15 18.88 17.35
C GLY A 297 11.90 17.67 16.76
N ALA A 298 11.38 17.08 15.68
CA ALA A 298 12.12 16.06 14.95
C ALA A 298 13.19 16.74 14.06
N THR A 299 14.29 16.04 13.83
CA THR A 299 15.29 16.46 12.85
C THR A 299 14.84 16.05 11.44
N LEU A 300 15.04 16.91 10.44
CA LEU A 300 14.89 16.54 9.04
C LEU A 300 15.83 15.38 8.73
N GLY A 301 15.34 14.42 7.97
CA GLY A 301 16.17 13.37 7.42
C GLY A 301 17.24 13.95 6.48
N PRO A 302 18.28 13.19 6.16
CA PRO A 302 19.36 13.60 5.25
C PRO A 302 18.89 13.88 3.81
N GLU A 303 17.61 13.74 3.53
CA GLU A 303 16.97 13.99 2.24
C GLU A 303 16.89 15.46 1.83
N TYR A 304 17.06 16.39 2.78
CA TYR A 304 17.07 17.82 2.52
C TYR A 304 18.50 18.37 2.58
N GLY A 305 18.98 18.94 1.49
CA GLY A 305 20.30 19.58 1.41
C GLY A 305 20.41 20.82 2.31
N GLY A 306 21.63 21.33 2.54
CA GLY A 306 21.89 22.41 3.52
C GLY A 306 21.01 23.65 3.34
N GLU A 307 20.92 24.21 2.13
CA GLU A 307 20.09 25.41 1.84
C GLU A 307 18.59 25.13 1.93
N GLU A 308 18.14 23.95 1.46
CA GLU A 308 16.76 23.53 1.54
C GLU A 308 16.32 23.32 3.00
N SER A 309 17.20 22.73 3.81
CA SER A 309 16.96 22.50 5.25
C SER A 309 16.83 23.83 6.01
N GLU A 310 17.64 24.82 5.70
CA GLU A 310 17.51 26.16 6.30
C GLU A 310 16.21 26.85 5.90
N ARG A 311 15.82 26.75 4.62
CA ARG A 311 14.59 27.33 4.09
C ARG A 311 13.36 26.68 4.75
N LEU A 312 13.33 25.35 4.84
CA LEU A 312 12.29 24.59 5.52
C LEU A 312 12.23 24.93 7.02
N SER A 313 13.36 25.10 7.68
CA SER A 313 13.40 25.51 9.09
C SER A 313 12.79 26.89 9.33
N LYS A 314 13.00 27.84 8.40
CA LYS A 314 12.36 29.16 8.44
C LYS A 314 10.85 29.07 8.22
N GLN A 315 10.42 28.30 7.23
CA GLN A 315 9.00 28.07 6.92
C GLN A 315 8.28 27.36 8.08
N ALA A 316 8.91 26.35 8.70
CA ALA A 316 8.36 25.65 9.86
C ALA A 316 8.13 26.57 11.07
N LYS A 317 9.03 27.54 11.31
CA LYS A 317 8.88 28.53 12.37
C LYS A 317 7.75 29.52 12.11
N ALA A 318 7.46 29.83 10.85
CA ALA A 318 6.45 30.79 10.45
C ALA A 318 5.01 30.23 10.52
N LEU A 319 4.83 28.90 10.38
CA LEU A 319 3.53 28.26 10.37
C LEU A 319 3.18 27.60 11.71
N GLY A 320 1.93 27.78 12.15
CA GLY A 320 1.40 27.11 13.33
C GLY A 320 1.00 25.65 13.06
N ILE A 321 1.05 24.78 14.08
CA ILE A 321 0.64 23.37 13.96
C ILE A 321 -0.80 23.23 13.42
N PRO A 322 -1.81 23.99 13.91
CA PRO A 322 -3.17 23.88 13.38
C PRO A 322 -3.26 24.26 11.90
N GLU A 323 -2.47 25.23 11.47
CA GLU A 323 -2.38 25.70 10.09
C GLU A 323 -1.76 24.64 9.19
N LEU A 324 -0.63 24.04 9.61
CA LEU A 324 0.03 22.92 8.92
C LEU A 324 -0.91 21.71 8.76
N LEU A 325 -1.64 21.34 9.80
CA LEU A 325 -2.61 20.24 9.74
C LEU A 325 -3.76 20.52 8.78
N ARG A 326 -4.22 21.76 8.70
CA ARG A 326 -5.25 22.17 7.73
C ARG A 326 -4.72 22.09 6.31
N MET A 327 -3.54 22.66 6.03
CA MET A 327 -2.89 22.60 4.73
C MET A 327 -2.67 21.15 4.28
N LEU A 328 -2.15 20.29 5.18
CA LEU A 328 -1.96 18.87 4.91
C LEU A 328 -3.24 18.18 4.45
N ARG A 329 -4.38 18.45 5.08
CA ARG A 329 -5.67 17.89 4.68
C ARG A 329 -6.06 18.36 3.27
N LEU A 330 -6.04 19.67 3.04
CA LEU A 330 -6.44 20.26 1.76
C LEU A 330 -5.62 19.75 0.57
N PHE A 331 -4.29 19.71 0.71
CA PHE A 331 -3.41 19.21 -0.35
C PHE A 331 -3.47 17.68 -0.49
N ASN A 332 -3.71 16.93 0.60
CA ASN A 332 -3.92 15.48 0.52
C ASN A 332 -5.22 15.13 -0.21
N ASP A 333 -6.30 15.88 0.03
CA ASP A 333 -7.56 15.72 -0.67
C ASP A 333 -7.38 16.02 -2.17
N ALA A 334 -6.68 17.11 -2.51
CA ALA A 334 -6.34 17.44 -3.89
C ALA A 334 -5.49 16.35 -4.58
N ALA A 335 -4.54 15.73 -3.85
CA ALA A 335 -3.73 14.62 -4.36
C ALA A 335 -4.53 13.33 -4.60
N GLY A 336 -5.62 13.13 -3.85
CA GLY A 336 -6.51 11.97 -3.92
C GLY A 336 -7.59 12.05 -5.00
N GLU A 337 -7.90 13.23 -5.51
CA GLU A 337 -9.01 13.46 -6.45
C GLU A 337 -8.70 12.86 -7.83
N LYS A 338 -9.53 11.87 -8.25
CA LYS A 338 -9.27 11.08 -9.47
C LYS A 338 -9.93 11.64 -10.74
N GLN A 339 -10.96 12.48 -10.62
CA GLN A 339 -11.80 12.93 -11.74
C GLN A 339 -12.10 14.43 -11.68
N ALA A 340 -11.04 15.26 -11.65
CA ALA A 340 -11.25 16.69 -11.83
C ALA A 340 -11.39 17.01 -13.33
N TRP A 341 -12.41 17.76 -13.71
CA TRP A 341 -12.61 18.24 -15.08
C TRP A 341 -11.44 19.12 -15.56
N LEU A 342 -10.90 19.93 -14.67
CA LEU A 342 -9.62 20.65 -14.84
C LEU A 342 -8.59 20.02 -13.91
N PRO A 343 -7.53 19.39 -14.44
CA PRO A 343 -6.56 18.65 -13.61
C PRO A 343 -5.85 19.50 -12.53
N GLY A 344 -5.64 20.81 -12.79
CA GLY A 344 -5.00 21.75 -11.86
C GLY A 344 -5.92 22.32 -10.79
N LEU A 345 -7.24 22.31 -11.01
CA LEU A 345 -8.22 22.99 -10.14
C LEU A 345 -8.19 22.52 -8.67
N PRO A 346 -8.11 21.21 -8.34
CA PRO A 346 -8.03 20.78 -6.95
C PRO A 346 -6.82 21.37 -6.22
N LEU A 347 -5.69 21.47 -6.90
CA LEU A 347 -4.44 22.04 -6.35
C LEU A 347 -4.58 23.55 -6.10
N GLU A 348 -5.16 24.29 -7.05
CA GLU A 348 -5.44 25.74 -6.93
C GLU A 348 -6.40 26.00 -5.77
N MET A 349 -7.48 25.22 -5.66
CA MET A 349 -8.45 25.32 -4.56
C MET A 349 -7.79 25.05 -3.22
N ALA A 350 -6.98 23.99 -3.10
CA ALA A 350 -6.27 23.66 -1.87
C ALA A 350 -5.33 24.82 -1.45
N PHE A 351 -4.66 25.43 -2.42
CA PHE A 351 -3.79 26.57 -2.18
C PHE A 351 -4.56 27.80 -1.68
N VAL A 352 -5.64 28.19 -2.37
CA VAL A 352 -6.46 29.36 -1.98
C VAL A 352 -7.10 29.15 -0.61
N GLN A 353 -7.69 27.98 -0.35
CA GLN A 353 -8.27 27.64 0.95
C GLN A 353 -7.22 27.59 2.08
N SER A 354 -5.97 27.30 1.74
CA SER A 354 -4.85 27.33 2.70
C SER A 354 -4.48 28.74 3.14
N ILE A 355 -4.64 29.74 2.25
CA ILE A 355 -4.37 31.16 2.56
C ILE A 355 -5.52 31.81 3.29
N GLU A 356 -6.77 31.49 2.93
CA GLU A 356 -7.94 32.01 3.60
C GLU A 356 -7.99 31.50 5.04
N ALA A 357 -8.01 32.42 6.00
CA ALA A 357 -8.26 32.05 7.38
C ALA A 357 -9.67 31.42 7.46
N PRO A 358 -9.89 30.33 8.24
CA PRO A 358 -11.23 29.85 8.46
C PRO A 358 -12.05 31.06 8.94
N ALA A 359 -13.14 31.35 8.24
CA ALA A 359 -14.08 32.35 8.72
C ALA A 359 -14.38 31.97 10.17
N SER A 360 -13.91 32.78 11.11
CA SER A 360 -14.22 32.60 12.51
C SER A 360 -15.74 32.50 12.57
N THR A 361 -16.25 31.30 12.90
CA THR A 361 -17.60 31.19 13.41
C THR A 361 -17.55 31.99 14.71
N ALA A 362 -17.74 33.30 14.57
CA ALA A 362 -17.96 34.18 15.68
C ALA A 362 -19.17 33.60 16.40
N ASN A 363 -18.90 32.89 17.46
CA ASN A 363 -19.89 32.58 18.46
C ASN A 363 -20.52 33.95 18.80
N PRO A 364 -21.82 34.21 18.58
CA PRO A 364 -22.40 35.48 18.96
C PRO A 364 -22.09 35.66 20.44
N ALA A 365 -21.35 36.74 20.73
CA ALA A 365 -21.03 37.14 22.09
C ALA A 365 -22.33 37.19 22.90
N PRO A 366 -22.41 36.64 24.12
CA PRO A 366 -23.57 36.79 24.97
C PRO A 366 -23.75 38.27 25.23
N ALA A 367 -24.92 38.78 24.89
CA ALA A 367 -25.35 40.15 25.19
C ALA A 367 -25.19 40.44 26.69
N PRO A 368 -24.79 41.67 27.09
CA PRO A 368 -24.57 42.00 28.48
C PRO A 368 -25.84 41.88 29.30
N ALA A 369 -25.81 41.12 30.38
CA ALA A 369 -26.86 40.98 31.37
C ALA A 369 -27.10 42.32 32.05
N THR A 370 -28.23 42.91 31.84
CA THR A 370 -28.76 43.99 32.72
C THR A 370 -29.59 43.39 33.84
N HIS A 371 -29.26 43.85 35.02
CA HIS A 371 -29.74 43.63 36.35
C HIS A 371 -31.18 43.09 36.56
N ALA A 372 -31.25 42.15 37.51
CA ALA A 372 -32.43 41.72 38.23
C ALA A 372 -33.04 42.86 39.10
N PRO A 373 -34.31 42.80 39.42
CA PRO A 373 -34.66 42.49 40.80
C PRO A 373 -35.79 41.46 41.00
N ALA A 374 -35.84 41.00 42.22
CA ALA A 374 -36.46 39.89 42.92
C ALA A 374 -38.01 39.87 43.01
N PRO A 375 -38.62 38.95 43.77
CA PRO A 375 -39.63 37.98 43.30
C PRO A 375 -41.05 38.28 43.90
N ILE A 376 -42.10 37.86 43.25
CA ILE A 376 -43.43 37.68 43.89
C ILE A 376 -44.29 36.61 43.19
N ALA A 377 -44.66 35.62 44.03
CA ALA A 377 -45.88 34.80 44.08
C ALA A 377 -46.59 34.25 42.85
N GLN A 378 -46.78 32.92 42.90
CA GLN A 378 -47.81 32.15 42.21
C GLN A 378 -49.25 32.58 42.58
N PRO A 379 -50.31 32.37 41.75
CA PRO A 379 -50.98 31.08 41.75
C PRO A 379 -51.70 30.63 40.44
N LYS A 380 -51.86 29.29 40.39
CA LYS A 380 -52.98 28.48 39.82
C LYS A 380 -53.53 28.61 38.39
N ALA A 381 -53.30 27.54 37.67
CA ALA A 381 -54.22 26.60 36.98
C ALA A 381 -55.15 27.02 35.85
N ALA A 382 -54.91 26.34 34.69
CA ALA A 382 -55.80 25.70 33.71
C ALA A 382 -56.62 26.57 32.71
N PRO A 383 -57.06 26.01 31.52
CA PRO A 383 -56.55 24.91 30.68
C PRO A 383 -56.42 25.26 29.16
N ARG A 384 -55.83 24.34 28.44
CA ARG A 384 -55.64 24.09 26.99
C ARG A 384 -56.64 24.73 26.01
N PRO A 385 -56.32 24.97 24.69
CA PRO A 385 -56.09 23.85 23.78
C PRO A 385 -54.93 24.01 22.76
N ALA A 386 -54.42 22.87 22.45
CA ALA A 386 -53.89 22.24 21.23
C ALA A 386 -53.48 23.10 19.99
N THR A 387 -52.29 22.89 19.47
CA THR A 387 -51.92 22.29 18.18
C THR A 387 -50.57 22.86 17.76
N GLN A 388 -49.58 22.15 17.46
CA GLN A 388 -49.07 21.31 16.39
C GLN A 388 -47.62 20.96 16.64
N THR A 389 -47.40 19.70 16.62
CA THR A 389 -46.11 19.00 16.81
C THR A 389 -45.35 18.97 15.51
N ALA A 390 -44.06 19.36 15.54
CA ALA A 390 -43.06 18.91 14.56
C ALA A 390 -42.54 17.52 15.00
N PRO A 391 -42.23 16.60 14.08
CA PRO A 391 -42.04 15.19 14.43
C PRO A 391 -40.65 14.92 15.02
N THR A 392 -40.67 14.43 16.24
CA THR A 392 -39.55 13.78 16.90
C THR A 392 -39.35 12.41 16.27
N ALA A 393 -38.11 12.06 15.99
CA ALA A 393 -37.72 10.75 15.47
C ALA A 393 -38.20 9.62 16.40
N ALA A 394 -39.01 8.71 15.85
CA ALA A 394 -39.47 7.53 16.51
C ALA A 394 -38.41 6.43 16.53
N PRO A 395 -38.39 5.54 17.54
CA PRO A 395 -37.42 4.45 17.64
C PRO A 395 -37.68 3.42 16.54
N ALA A 396 -36.58 2.81 16.04
CA ALA A 396 -36.56 1.85 14.97
C ALA A 396 -37.49 0.65 15.26
N ALA A 397 -38.59 0.55 14.52
CA ALA A 397 -39.42 -0.63 14.50
C ALA A 397 -38.62 -1.81 13.90
N GLN A 398 -38.53 -2.90 14.64
CA GLN A 398 -37.95 -4.16 14.20
C GLN A 398 -38.80 -4.69 13.04
N GLY A 399 -38.22 -4.82 11.83
CA GLY A 399 -38.89 -5.42 10.67
C GLY A 399 -38.97 -6.93 10.85
N THR A 400 -40.04 -7.54 10.35
CA THR A 400 -40.16 -9.02 10.26
C THR A 400 -39.25 -9.52 9.13
N PRO A 401 -38.55 -10.66 9.30
CA PRO A 401 -37.70 -11.23 8.25
C PRO A 401 -38.59 -11.62 7.04
N PHE A 402 -38.13 -11.28 5.83
CA PHE A 402 -38.79 -11.66 4.59
C PHE A 402 -38.70 -13.17 4.38
N ASP A 403 -39.80 -13.79 3.87
CA ASP A 403 -39.91 -15.23 3.73
C ASP A 403 -38.79 -15.87 2.91
N VAL A 404 -38.23 -16.98 3.43
CA VAL A 404 -37.04 -17.63 2.87
C VAL A 404 -37.35 -18.32 1.54
N GLU A 405 -38.52 -18.89 1.38
CA GLU A 405 -38.93 -19.61 0.16
C GLU A 405 -39.18 -18.64 -0.99
N THR A 406 -39.89 -17.55 -0.73
CA THR A 406 -40.14 -16.49 -1.70
C THR A 406 -38.84 -15.82 -2.12
N TRP A 407 -37.90 -15.58 -1.17
CA TRP A 407 -36.58 -15.03 -1.50
C TRP A 407 -35.74 -15.95 -2.39
N SER A 408 -35.83 -17.27 -2.19
CA SER A 408 -35.12 -18.25 -3.03
C SER A 408 -35.64 -18.25 -4.45
N ARG A 409 -36.94 -18.17 -4.65
CA ARG A 409 -37.58 -18.04 -5.97
C ARG A 409 -37.16 -16.73 -6.68
N VAL A 410 -37.20 -15.62 -5.98
CA VAL A 410 -36.76 -14.31 -6.51
C VAL A 410 -35.29 -14.38 -6.94
N LYS A 411 -34.41 -14.99 -6.15
CA LYS A 411 -32.99 -15.12 -6.53
C LYS A 411 -32.79 -15.97 -7.80
N GLU A 412 -33.52 -17.08 -7.92
CA GLU A 412 -33.44 -17.93 -9.11
C GLU A 412 -34.00 -17.25 -10.34
N ALA A 413 -35.10 -16.54 -10.23
CA ALA A 413 -35.71 -15.79 -11.31
C ALA A 413 -34.82 -14.62 -11.78
N VAL A 414 -34.21 -13.91 -10.84
CA VAL A 414 -33.23 -12.85 -11.15
C VAL A 414 -31.98 -13.43 -11.80
N LYS A 415 -31.44 -14.55 -11.28
CA LYS A 415 -30.25 -15.20 -11.84
C LYS A 415 -30.48 -15.71 -13.26
N ALA A 416 -31.71 -16.13 -13.59
CA ALA A 416 -32.07 -16.55 -14.94
C ALA A 416 -32.11 -15.39 -15.94
N ARG A 417 -32.39 -14.15 -15.49
CA ARG A 417 -32.48 -12.94 -16.31
C ARG A 417 -31.15 -12.19 -16.38
N ASP A 418 -30.45 -12.08 -15.22
CA ASP A 418 -29.14 -11.44 -15.10
C ASP A 418 -28.28 -12.14 -14.05
N ALA A 419 -27.23 -12.84 -14.54
CA ALA A 419 -26.30 -13.59 -13.69
C ALA A 419 -25.48 -12.66 -12.77
N HIS A 420 -25.23 -11.41 -13.18
CA HIS A 420 -24.48 -10.43 -12.41
C HIS A 420 -25.28 -9.89 -11.24
N LEU A 421 -26.55 -9.57 -11.48
CA LEU A 421 -27.49 -9.15 -10.45
C LEU A 421 -27.78 -10.31 -9.47
N GLY A 422 -27.88 -11.55 -9.97
CA GLY A 422 -28.00 -12.75 -9.14
C GLY A 422 -26.82 -12.93 -8.19
N ALA A 423 -25.60 -12.62 -8.62
CA ALA A 423 -24.41 -12.66 -7.77
C ALA A 423 -24.43 -11.54 -6.69
N LEU A 424 -24.94 -10.35 -7.01
CA LEU A 424 -25.12 -9.26 -6.05
C LEU A 424 -26.15 -9.63 -4.97
N LEU A 425 -27.25 -10.29 -5.33
CA LEU A 425 -28.27 -10.75 -4.37
C LEU A 425 -27.75 -11.83 -3.41
N ASN A 426 -26.73 -12.60 -3.79
CA ASN A 426 -26.07 -13.54 -2.89
C ASN A 426 -25.23 -12.87 -1.79
N SER A 427 -24.85 -11.60 -1.97
CA SER A 427 -24.10 -10.82 -0.98
C SER A 427 -24.98 -10.09 0.04
N VAL A 428 -26.30 -10.22 -0.03
CA VAL A 428 -27.26 -9.64 0.92
C VAL A 428 -27.13 -10.36 2.27
N LYS A 429 -26.83 -9.60 3.33
CA LYS A 429 -26.67 -10.11 4.71
C LYS A 429 -27.97 -10.10 5.50
N THR A 430 -28.77 -9.06 5.35
CA THR A 430 -30.06 -8.91 6.04
C THR A 430 -31.15 -8.56 5.05
N ARG A 431 -32.38 -9.02 5.32
CA ARG A 431 -33.56 -8.80 4.51
C ARG A 431 -34.77 -8.65 5.43
N ASP A 432 -35.20 -7.44 5.60
CA ASP A 432 -36.26 -7.09 6.53
C ASP A 432 -37.43 -6.46 5.78
N LEU A 433 -38.64 -6.93 6.07
CA LEU A 433 -39.85 -6.34 5.53
C LEU A 433 -40.35 -5.26 6.51
N ARG A 434 -40.40 -4.02 6.06
CA ARG A 434 -40.94 -2.89 6.82
C ARG A 434 -42.16 -2.33 6.11
N GLY A 435 -43.35 -2.77 6.53
CA GLY A 435 -44.59 -2.43 5.84
C GLY A 435 -44.56 -2.93 4.40
N ASN A 436 -44.56 -2.04 3.41
CA ASN A 436 -44.50 -2.36 1.98
C ASN A 436 -43.10 -2.18 1.38
N SER A 437 -42.04 -2.04 2.21
CA SER A 437 -40.67 -1.88 1.75
C SER A 437 -39.80 -3.04 2.18
N LEU A 438 -39.15 -3.70 1.20
CA LEU A 438 -38.13 -4.72 1.41
C LEU A 438 -36.77 -4.05 1.59
N VAL A 439 -36.21 -4.11 2.78
CA VAL A 439 -34.91 -3.53 3.13
C VAL A 439 -33.82 -4.60 2.98
N LEU A 440 -32.92 -4.39 2.02
CA LEU A 440 -31.77 -5.27 1.76
C LEU A 440 -30.50 -4.69 2.39
N GLY A 441 -29.89 -5.41 3.31
CA GLY A 441 -28.64 -5.01 3.96
C GLY A 441 -27.41 -5.64 3.31
N PHE A 442 -26.46 -4.78 2.89
CA PHE A 442 -25.19 -5.17 2.27
C PHE A 442 -24.01 -4.97 3.22
N GLY A 443 -22.95 -5.79 3.08
CA GLY A 443 -21.78 -5.72 3.94
C GLY A 443 -20.80 -4.58 3.61
N SER A 444 -21.00 -3.85 2.50
CA SER A 444 -20.17 -2.70 2.11
C SER A 444 -20.96 -1.69 1.29
N GLU A 445 -20.52 -0.44 1.35
CA GLU A 445 -21.13 0.67 0.60
C GLU A 445 -21.06 0.48 -0.91
N LEU A 446 -19.95 -0.09 -1.40
CA LEU A 446 -19.75 -0.41 -2.83
C LEU A 446 -20.79 -1.40 -3.38
N LEU A 447 -21.18 -2.41 -2.58
CA LEU A 447 -22.21 -3.39 -2.99
C LEU A 447 -23.60 -2.75 -2.98
N LYS A 448 -23.87 -1.87 -2.02
CA LYS A 448 -25.08 -1.07 -1.96
C LYS A 448 -25.22 -0.18 -3.19
N GLU A 449 -24.19 0.62 -3.52
CA GLU A 449 -24.18 1.51 -4.71
C GLU A 449 -24.40 0.74 -6.02
N LYS A 450 -23.78 -0.44 -6.15
CA LYS A 450 -23.98 -1.31 -7.32
C LYS A 450 -25.43 -1.79 -7.42
N MET A 451 -26.08 -2.09 -6.29
CA MET A 451 -27.47 -2.52 -6.26
C MET A 451 -28.45 -1.36 -6.52
N GLU A 452 -28.12 -0.14 -6.05
CA GLU A 452 -28.92 1.07 -6.23
C GLU A 452 -28.93 1.63 -7.67
N LYS A 453 -28.14 1.05 -8.59
CA LYS A 453 -28.24 1.40 -10.01
C LYS A 453 -29.66 1.14 -10.50
N ARG A 454 -30.23 2.13 -11.21
CA ARG A 454 -31.62 2.12 -11.67
C ARG A 454 -31.98 0.84 -12.44
N GLU A 455 -31.10 0.37 -13.31
CA GLU A 455 -31.29 -0.86 -14.08
C GLU A 455 -31.46 -2.10 -13.19
N ASN A 456 -30.68 -2.21 -12.11
CA ASN A 456 -30.71 -3.31 -11.17
C ASN A 456 -31.95 -3.28 -10.27
N LEU A 457 -32.32 -2.07 -9.82
CA LEU A 457 -33.54 -1.89 -9.01
C LEU A 457 -34.80 -2.17 -9.82
N ASP A 458 -34.88 -1.68 -11.06
CA ASP A 458 -36.04 -1.86 -11.94
C ASP A 458 -36.23 -3.38 -12.26
N LEU A 459 -35.13 -4.11 -12.52
CA LEU A 459 -35.18 -5.54 -12.79
C LEU A 459 -35.57 -6.34 -11.54
N LEU A 460 -35.01 -6.01 -10.36
CA LEU A 460 -35.39 -6.67 -9.11
C LEU A 460 -36.84 -6.38 -8.75
N GLN A 461 -37.31 -5.15 -8.96
CA GLN A 461 -38.68 -4.74 -8.71
C GLN A 461 -39.66 -5.53 -9.59
N ALA A 462 -39.35 -5.67 -10.89
CA ALA A 462 -40.18 -6.44 -11.82
C ALA A 462 -40.30 -7.92 -11.40
N VAL A 463 -39.18 -8.52 -10.96
CA VAL A 463 -39.21 -9.92 -10.50
C VAL A 463 -39.94 -10.08 -9.16
N LEU A 464 -39.82 -9.09 -8.27
CA LEU A 464 -40.58 -9.09 -7.01
C LEU A 464 -42.09 -8.97 -7.24
N ASP A 465 -42.51 -8.15 -8.20
CA ASP A 465 -43.92 -7.97 -8.55
C ASP A 465 -44.51 -9.23 -9.23
N GLU A 466 -43.69 -10.09 -9.83
CA GLU A 466 -44.10 -11.38 -10.42
C GLU A 466 -44.14 -12.52 -9.39
N GLU A 467 -43.19 -12.56 -8.43
CA GLU A 467 -42.99 -13.67 -7.50
C GLU A 467 -43.63 -13.42 -6.12
N SER A 468 -44.06 -12.19 -5.82
CA SER A 468 -44.76 -11.85 -4.57
C SER A 468 -46.16 -11.35 -4.82
N ASP A 469 -47.13 -11.78 -3.99
CA ASP A 469 -48.53 -11.32 -4.04
C ASP A 469 -48.71 -9.86 -3.55
N GLN A 470 -47.64 -9.21 -3.15
CA GLN A 470 -47.63 -7.84 -2.61
C GLN A 470 -46.74 -6.92 -3.41
N LYS A 471 -47.18 -5.72 -3.72
CA LYS A 471 -46.34 -4.67 -4.31
C LYS A 471 -45.35 -4.16 -3.26
N LEU A 472 -44.10 -4.60 -3.34
CA LEU A 472 -43.02 -4.24 -2.43
C LEU A 472 -42.10 -3.23 -3.10
N THR A 473 -41.68 -2.20 -2.37
CA THR A 473 -40.62 -1.28 -2.80
C THR A 473 -39.28 -1.73 -2.21
N VAL A 474 -38.22 -1.71 -3.01
CA VAL A 474 -36.88 -2.12 -2.55
C VAL A 474 -36.09 -0.90 -2.04
N SER A 475 -35.48 -1.04 -0.86
CA SER A 475 -34.53 -0.08 -0.32
C SER A 475 -33.25 -0.79 0.14
N CYS A 476 -32.08 -0.18 -0.11
CA CYS A 476 -30.79 -0.76 0.22
C CYS A 476 -30.15 -0.01 1.39
N VAL A 477 -29.59 -0.75 2.35
CA VAL A 477 -28.87 -0.18 3.51
C VAL A 477 -27.54 -0.91 3.68
N VAL A 478 -26.56 -0.24 4.28
CA VAL A 478 -25.35 -0.91 4.72
C VAL A 478 -25.65 -1.57 6.06
N ALA A 479 -25.61 -2.89 6.11
CA ALA A 479 -25.72 -3.63 7.35
C ALA A 479 -24.39 -3.49 8.11
N SER A 480 -24.30 -2.47 8.98
CA SER A 480 -23.29 -2.47 10.04
C SER A 480 -23.56 -3.72 10.89
N GLY A 481 -22.53 -4.60 11.01
CA GLY A 481 -22.61 -5.80 11.83
C GLY A 481 -23.19 -5.44 13.21
N LYS A 482 -24.02 -6.32 13.76
CA LYS A 482 -24.64 -6.16 15.08
C LYS A 482 -23.60 -5.56 16.03
N ALA A 483 -23.82 -4.34 16.47
CA ALA A 483 -23.13 -3.80 17.63
C ALA A 483 -23.53 -4.74 18.80
N GLY A 484 -22.57 -5.55 19.29
CA GLY A 484 -22.79 -6.40 20.44
C GLY A 484 -23.29 -5.53 21.58
N GLU A 485 -24.44 -5.88 22.17
CA GLU A 485 -24.92 -5.23 23.40
C GLU A 485 -23.84 -5.44 24.46
N LEU A 486 -23.33 -4.36 25.01
CA LEU A 486 -22.40 -4.39 26.12
C LEU A 486 -23.11 -5.01 27.33
N PRO A 487 -22.49 -5.99 28.02
CA PRO A 487 -23.05 -6.55 29.25
C PRO A 487 -23.34 -5.44 30.28
N PRO A 488 -24.42 -5.55 31.06
CA PRO A 488 -24.76 -4.54 32.06
C PRO A 488 -23.66 -4.43 33.10
N GLY A 489 -23.03 -3.24 33.19
CA GLY A 489 -21.96 -2.94 34.15
C GLY A 489 -20.64 -2.44 33.53
N LEU A 490 -20.53 -2.37 32.20
CA LEU A 490 -19.35 -1.80 31.53
C LEU A 490 -19.60 -0.37 31.05
N ASP A 491 -18.61 0.49 31.27
CA ASP A 491 -18.64 1.90 30.87
C ASP A 491 -18.68 2.02 29.34
N SER A 492 -19.69 2.72 28.84
CA SER A 492 -19.94 2.91 27.40
C SER A 492 -18.88 3.74 26.65
N SER A 493 -17.97 4.38 27.40
CA SER A 493 -16.87 5.21 26.88
C SER A 493 -15.48 4.57 26.99
N GLY A 494 -15.37 3.38 27.58
CA GLY A 494 -14.11 2.70 27.84
C GLY A 494 -13.50 1.99 26.61
N MET A 495 -12.22 1.60 26.74
CA MET A 495 -11.44 0.91 25.69
C MET A 495 -12.09 -0.42 25.26
N VAL A 496 -12.78 -1.12 26.17
CA VAL A 496 -13.52 -2.36 25.90
C VAL A 496 -14.73 -2.11 25.00
N ALA A 497 -15.45 -1.00 25.22
CA ALA A 497 -16.56 -0.59 24.35
C ALA A 497 -16.08 -0.23 22.95
N ALA A 498 -14.89 0.37 22.82
CA ALA A 498 -14.26 0.64 21.52
C ALA A 498 -13.83 -0.66 20.80
N ALA A 499 -13.28 -1.63 21.52
CA ALA A 499 -12.88 -2.93 20.97
C ALA A 499 -14.09 -3.74 20.46
N VAL A 500 -15.19 -3.75 21.20
CA VAL A 500 -16.44 -4.44 20.79
C VAL A 500 -17.08 -3.75 19.57
N ARG A 501 -17.01 -2.41 19.49
CA ARG A 501 -17.47 -1.66 18.29
C ARG A 501 -16.64 -1.95 17.05
N LEU A 502 -15.36 -2.34 17.23
CA LEU A 502 -14.45 -2.73 16.16
C LEU A 502 -14.53 -4.23 15.80
N GLY A 503 -15.48 -4.98 16.39
CA GLY A 503 -15.71 -6.40 16.09
C GLY A 503 -15.00 -7.37 17.05
N GLY A 504 -14.47 -6.90 18.18
CA GLY A 504 -13.91 -7.74 19.22
C GLY A 504 -15.00 -8.49 20.00
N GLU A 505 -14.77 -9.76 20.32
CA GLU A 505 -15.66 -10.62 21.11
C GLU A 505 -15.16 -10.68 22.58
N ILE A 506 -16.07 -10.55 23.55
CA ILE A 506 -15.71 -10.66 24.97
C ILE A 506 -15.71 -12.15 25.31
N VAL A 507 -14.51 -12.72 25.56
CA VAL A 507 -14.34 -14.12 25.98
C VAL A 507 -14.18 -14.16 27.49
N ASP A 508 -14.97 -15.00 28.15
CA ASP A 508 -14.89 -15.16 29.61
C ASP A 508 -13.60 -15.93 29.99
N LYS A 509 -12.96 -15.55 31.07
CA LYS A 509 -11.66 -16.09 31.50
C LYS A 509 -11.68 -17.60 31.80
N THR A 510 -12.88 -18.20 31.89
CA THR A 510 -13.10 -19.64 32.13
C THR A 510 -12.93 -20.49 30.86
N ASP A 511 -12.94 -19.90 29.65
CA ASP A 511 -12.81 -20.64 28.40
C ASP A 511 -11.36 -20.72 27.86
N LEU A 512 -10.41 -20.03 28.50
CA LEU A 512 -8.98 -20.04 28.12
C LEU A 512 -8.21 -21.27 28.65
N GLY A 513 -8.86 -22.19 29.35
CA GLY A 513 -8.24 -23.34 30.02
C GLY A 513 -8.48 -24.71 29.37
N LYS A 514 -9.11 -24.80 28.18
CA LYS A 514 -9.35 -26.09 27.49
C LYS A 514 -8.83 -26.03 26.05
N GLY A 515 -7.52 -26.13 25.93
CA GLY A 515 -6.83 -26.26 24.65
C GLY A 515 -5.40 -26.64 24.91
N GLU A 516 -5.18 -27.90 25.29
CA GLU A 516 -3.94 -28.63 25.06
C GLU A 516 -4.01 -29.33 23.71
#